data_d387a695d6760795c3f18275a06f0366
#
_entry.id   d387a695d6760795c3f18275a06f0366
#
_cell.length_a   1.000
_cell.length_b   1.000
_cell.length_c   1.000
_cell.angle_alpha   90.00
_cell.angle_beta   90.00
_cell.angle_gamma   90.00
#
_symmetry.space_group_name_H-M   'P 1'
#
loop_
_entity.id
_entity.type
_entity.pdbx_description
1 polymer ?
#
loop_
_entity_poly.entity_id
_entity_poly.type
_entity_poly.pdbx_seq_one_letter_code
_entity_poly.pdbx_strand_id
1 'polypeptide(L)'
;MINILFAAMTERWDQYQEPLKKELDLIGLEYKLSDKLPPSEVNYIIYAPNSLIKDFSIFTNLKAVLNLWAGVEDVVKNETLKVPLARMVDEGLTQGMKEWVLGHVMRYHLGIDLHIFGQDGKWRDWSAPPLASDRNVTILGLGAL
;
A
#
# COMPACT_ATOMS: atom_id res chain seq x y z
N MET A 1 26.52 -13.08 1.04
CA MET A 1 25.10 -13.50 1.14
C MET A 1 24.34 -12.38 1.85
N ILE A 2 23.19 -11.97 1.36
CA ILE A 2 22.35 -10.90 1.90
C ILE A 2 21.23 -11.54 2.74
N ASN A 3 21.06 -11.13 3.98
CA ASN A 3 20.02 -11.63 4.86
C ASN A 3 18.83 -10.68 4.87
N ILE A 4 17.66 -11.18 4.46
CA ILE A 4 16.42 -10.43 4.31
C ILE A 4 15.38 -11.01 5.28
N LEU A 5 14.93 -10.19 6.23
CA LEU A 5 13.87 -10.54 7.17
C LEU A 5 12.53 -10.10 6.61
N PHE A 6 11.57 -11.02 6.54
CA PHE A 6 10.18 -10.66 6.31
C PHE A 6 9.50 -10.34 7.65
N ALA A 7 8.99 -9.15 7.81
CA ALA A 7 8.41 -8.62 9.03
C ALA A 7 7.04 -7.97 8.77
N ALA A 8 6.07 -8.81 8.52
CA ALA A 8 4.65 -8.48 8.50
C ALA A 8 3.90 -9.39 9.50
N MET A 9 2.58 -9.46 9.43
CA MET A 9 1.82 -10.46 10.20
C MET A 9 2.24 -11.87 9.78
N THR A 10 2.36 -12.77 10.75
CA THR A 10 2.88 -14.14 10.55
C THR A 10 2.11 -14.91 9.47
N GLU A 11 0.78 -14.73 9.42
CA GLU A 11 -0.10 -15.40 8.45
C GLU A 11 0.17 -14.96 7.00
N ARG A 12 0.92 -13.88 6.80
CA ARG A 12 1.27 -13.37 5.48
C ARG A 12 2.50 -14.03 4.88
N TRP A 13 3.34 -14.68 5.69
CA TRP A 13 4.57 -15.31 5.22
C TRP A 13 4.33 -16.29 4.08
N ASP A 14 3.36 -17.21 4.23
CA ASP A 14 3.04 -18.20 3.21
C ASP A 14 2.56 -17.59 1.88
N GLN A 15 1.95 -16.40 1.94
CA GLN A 15 1.48 -15.68 0.75
C GLN A 15 2.61 -14.93 0.04
N TYR A 16 3.61 -14.46 0.76
CA TYR A 16 4.67 -13.59 0.24
C TYR A 16 5.97 -14.31 -0.11
N GLN A 17 6.28 -15.44 0.53
CA GLN A 17 7.59 -16.07 0.37
C GLN A 17 7.92 -16.45 -1.07
N GLU A 18 7.01 -17.08 -1.80
CA GLU A 18 7.24 -17.51 -3.17
C GLU A 18 7.29 -16.34 -4.17
N PRO A 19 6.37 -15.37 -4.15
CA PRO A 19 6.52 -14.17 -4.96
C PRO A 19 7.82 -13.40 -4.70
N LEU A 20 8.20 -13.23 -3.44
CA LEU A 20 9.45 -12.53 -3.09
C LEU A 20 10.69 -13.28 -3.56
N LYS A 21 10.75 -14.60 -3.41
CA LYS A 21 11.85 -15.40 -3.94
C LYS A 21 11.96 -15.26 -5.44
N LYS A 22 10.85 -15.39 -6.16
CA LYS A 22 10.83 -15.24 -7.61
C LYS A 22 11.44 -13.92 -8.07
N GLU A 23 11.07 -12.81 -7.45
CA GLU A 23 11.59 -11.49 -7.81
C GLU A 23 13.05 -11.29 -7.37
N LEU A 24 13.44 -11.80 -6.21
CA LEU A 24 14.83 -11.75 -5.73
C LEU A 24 15.78 -12.60 -6.60
N ASP A 25 15.34 -13.75 -7.08
CA ASP A 25 16.11 -14.61 -7.99
C ASP A 25 16.39 -13.91 -9.33
N LEU A 26 15.43 -13.10 -9.83
CA LEU A 26 15.63 -12.30 -11.05
C LEU A 26 16.71 -11.23 -10.91
N ILE A 27 16.98 -10.75 -9.68
CA ILE A 27 18.03 -9.78 -9.42
C ILE A 27 19.44 -10.44 -9.45
N GLY A 28 19.51 -11.77 -9.32
CA GLY A 28 20.78 -12.52 -9.38
C GLY A 28 21.69 -12.33 -8.17
N LEU A 29 21.13 -12.01 -7.00
CA LEU A 29 21.88 -11.84 -5.76
C LEU A 29 21.84 -13.12 -4.91
N GLU A 30 22.94 -13.38 -4.19
CA GLU A 30 22.95 -14.41 -3.16
C GLU A 30 22.26 -13.87 -1.89
N TYR A 31 21.13 -14.45 -1.52
CA TYR A 31 20.35 -14.01 -0.38
C TYR A 31 19.82 -15.17 0.47
N LYS A 32 19.43 -14.85 1.70
CA LYS A 32 18.62 -15.68 2.60
C LYS A 32 17.39 -14.89 2.99
N LEU A 33 16.22 -15.32 2.53
CA LEU A 33 14.93 -14.75 2.88
C LEU A 33 14.24 -15.63 3.94
N SER A 34 13.82 -15.04 5.06
CA SER A 34 13.15 -15.76 6.16
C SER A 34 12.28 -14.81 6.97
N ASP A 35 11.25 -15.34 7.61
CA ASP A 35 10.44 -14.65 8.63
C ASP A 35 11.10 -14.68 10.03
N LYS A 36 12.22 -15.42 10.17
CA LYS A 36 12.96 -15.60 11.44
C LYS A 36 14.44 -15.54 11.18
N LEU A 37 15.06 -14.46 11.62
CA LEU A 37 16.51 -14.26 11.58
C LEU A 37 16.97 -13.59 12.88
N PRO A 38 18.19 -13.90 13.37
CA PRO A 38 18.80 -13.16 14.47
C PRO A 38 18.93 -11.67 14.07
N PRO A 39 18.55 -10.71 14.91
CA PRO A 39 18.60 -9.29 14.57
C PRO A 39 19.96 -8.82 14.07
N SER A 40 21.04 -9.33 14.66
CA SER A 40 22.42 -8.98 14.27
C SER A 40 22.85 -9.43 12.87
N GLU A 41 22.11 -10.38 12.28
CA GLU A 41 22.42 -10.89 10.93
C GLU A 41 21.63 -10.17 9.83
N VAL A 42 20.57 -9.44 10.16
CA VAL A 42 19.64 -8.85 9.19
C VAL A 42 20.25 -7.68 8.46
N ASN A 43 20.22 -7.71 7.14
CA ASN A 43 20.66 -6.61 6.28
C ASN A 43 19.52 -5.78 5.73
N TYR A 44 18.39 -6.41 5.42
CA TYR A 44 17.19 -5.74 4.92
C TYR A 44 15.94 -6.30 5.60
N ILE A 45 14.98 -5.45 5.83
CA ILE A 45 13.67 -5.85 6.36
C ILE A 45 12.61 -5.52 5.32
N ILE A 46 11.87 -6.53 4.86
CA ILE A 46 10.61 -6.36 4.13
C ILE A 46 9.54 -6.20 5.21
N TYR A 47 9.03 -5.00 5.38
CA TYR A 47 8.28 -4.55 6.55
C TYR A 47 6.84 -4.19 6.22
N ALA A 48 5.93 -4.44 7.14
CA ALA A 48 4.61 -3.82 7.13
C ALA A 48 4.33 -3.16 8.49
N PRO A 49 3.61 -2.02 8.56
CA PRO A 49 3.31 -1.30 9.81
C PRO A 49 2.58 -2.12 10.87
N ASN A 50 1.90 -3.19 10.47
CA ASN A 50 1.27 -4.15 11.36
C ASN A 50 2.22 -5.23 11.93
N SER A 51 3.52 -5.14 11.64
CA SER A 51 4.57 -5.98 12.22
C SER A 51 4.69 -5.78 13.74
N LEU A 52 5.18 -6.82 14.40
CA LEU A 52 5.57 -6.76 15.82
C LEU A 52 6.87 -5.98 16.05
N ILE A 53 7.68 -5.74 15.02
CA ILE A 53 8.91 -4.97 15.12
C ILE A 53 8.55 -3.50 15.30
N LYS A 54 8.92 -2.94 16.45
CA LYS A 54 8.75 -1.52 16.77
C LYS A 54 10.09 -0.82 17.06
N ASP A 55 11.12 -1.58 17.37
CA ASP A 55 12.47 -1.08 17.61
C ASP A 55 13.43 -1.60 16.53
N PHE A 56 13.94 -0.70 15.72
CA PHE A 56 14.89 -1.02 14.65
C PHE A 56 16.35 -0.98 15.13
N SER A 57 16.63 -0.44 16.30
CA SER A 57 17.99 -0.31 16.84
C SER A 57 18.66 -1.66 17.13
N ILE A 58 17.87 -2.71 17.36
CA ILE A 58 18.37 -4.07 17.59
C ILE A 58 19.02 -4.69 16.35
N PHE A 59 18.75 -4.16 15.15
CA PHE A 59 19.27 -4.67 13.88
C PHE A 59 20.57 -3.96 13.51
N THR A 60 21.67 -4.35 14.14
CA THR A 60 22.96 -3.66 14.04
C THR A 60 23.59 -3.63 12.65
N ASN A 61 23.19 -4.55 11.76
CA ASN A 61 23.68 -4.65 10.38
C ASN A 61 22.64 -4.22 9.35
N LEU A 62 21.53 -3.59 9.79
CA LEU A 62 20.44 -3.15 8.91
C LEU A 62 20.93 -2.05 7.95
N LYS A 63 20.61 -2.22 6.67
CA LYS A 63 20.95 -1.29 5.59
C LYS A 63 19.76 -0.49 5.08
N ALA A 64 18.58 -1.12 5.00
CA ALA A 64 17.35 -0.45 4.63
C ALA A 64 16.11 -1.23 5.09
N VAL A 65 14.98 -0.52 5.18
CA VAL A 65 13.65 -1.08 5.39
C VAL A 65 12.82 -0.85 4.13
N LEU A 66 12.22 -1.93 3.62
CA LEU A 66 11.39 -1.95 2.41
C LEU A 66 9.94 -2.14 2.85
N ASN A 67 9.18 -1.06 2.86
CA ASN A 67 7.80 -1.07 3.33
C ASN A 67 6.85 -1.61 2.27
N LEU A 68 6.07 -2.63 2.62
CA LEU A 68 5.06 -3.25 1.76
C LEU A 68 3.82 -2.37 1.52
N TRP A 69 3.65 -1.33 2.32
CA TRP A 69 2.52 -0.42 2.19
C TRP A 69 2.97 0.91 1.56
N ALA A 70 2.03 1.57 0.89
CA ALA A 70 2.24 2.92 0.38
C ALA A 70 2.29 3.96 1.53
N GLY A 71 1.47 3.77 2.58
CA GLY A 71 1.47 4.57 3.80
C GLY A 71 2.67 4.26 4.68
N VAL A 72 3.34 5.30 5.16
CA VAL A 72 4.56 5.20 6.00
C VAL A 72 4.50 6.12 7.23
N GLU A 73 3.36 6.71 7.51
CA GLU A 73 3.16 7.77 8.49
C GLU A 73 3.66 7.41 9.89
N ASP A 74 3.47 6.16 10.29
CA ASP A 74 3.90 5.65 11.59
C ASP A 74 5.38 5.27 11.60
N VAL A 75 5.90 4.80 10.46
CA VAL A 75 7.28 4.30 10.36
C VAL A 75 8.28 5.45 10.27
N VAL A 76 7.96 6.52 9.53
CA VAL A 76 8.85 7.69 9.37
C VAL A 76 9.07 8.45 10.67
N LYS A 77 8.17 8.31 11.64
CA LYS A 77 8.27 8.94 12.97
C LYS A 77 9.06 8.09 13.96
N ASN A 78 9.45 6.87 13.58
CA ASN A 78 10.14 5.97 14.48
C ASN A 78 11.60 6.41 14.68
N GLU A 79 11.91 6.87 15.87
CA GLU A 79 13.25 7.39 16.22
C GLU A 79 14.34 6.33 16.17
N THR A 80 13.99 5.03 16.25
CA THR A 80 14.98 3.93 16.16
C THR A 80 15.33 3.56 14.73
N LEU A 81 14.56 4.04 13.72
CA LEU A 81 14.85 3.83 12.31
C LEU A 81 15.89 4.84 11.82
N LYS A 82 17.14 4.39 11.70
CA LYS A 82 18.29 5.22 11.27
C LYS A 82 18.81 4.89 9.87
N VAL A 83 18.13 4.03 9.15
CA VAL A 83 18.50 3.60 7.80
C VAL A 83 17.45 4.07 6.79
N PRO A 84 17.73 4.06 5.47
CA PRO A 84 16.76 4.40 4.45
C PRO A 84 15.49 3.57 4.54
N LEU A 85 14.35 4.23 4.32
CA LEU A 85 13.03 3.62 4.20
C LEU A 85 12.52 3.79 2.77
N ALA A 86 12.30 2.69 2.07
CA ALA A 86 11.57 2.69 0.80
C ALA A 86 10.12 2.29 1.06
N ARG A 87 9.17 2.96 0.40
CA ARG A 87 7.76 2.58 0.43
C ARG A 87 7.31 1.93 -0.86
N MET A 88 6.26 1.14 -0.79
CA MET A 88 5.65 0.55 -1.97
C MET A 88 4.96 1.64 -2.80
N VAL A 89 5.27 1.66 -4.10
CA VAL A 89 4.56 2.42 -5.13
C VAL A 89 4.51 1.51 -6.35
N ASP A 90 3.34 1.05 -6.73
CA ASP A 90 3.16 0.18 -7.87
C ASP A 90 2.01 0.64 -8.76
N GLU A 91 2.03 0.18 -10.01
CA GLU A 91 1.05 0.56 -11.02
C GLU A 91 -0.33 -0.02 -10.71
N GLY A 92 -0.41 -1.23 -10.13
CA GLY A 92 -1.67 -1.87 -9.78
C GLY A 92 -2.45 -1.07 -8.74
N LEU A 93 -1.77 -0.62 -7.69
CA LEU A 93 -2.38 0.26 -6.68
C LEU A 93 -2.81 1.59 -7.29
N THR A 94 -1.94 2.21 -8.10
CA THR A 94 -2.24 3.49 -8.76
C THR A 94 -3.45 3.37 -9.69
N GLN A 95 -3.51 2.32 -10.50
CA GLN A 95 -4.64 2.08 -11.40
C GLN A 95 -5.93 1.80 -10.62
N GLY A 96 -5.88 0.95 -9.60
CA GLY A 96 -7.04 0.68 -8.75
C GLY A 96 -7.58 1.93 -8.07
N MET A 97 -6.71 2.82 -7.59
CA MET A 97 -7.11 4.11 -7.00
C MET A 97 -7.75 5.05 -8.03
N LYS A 98 -7.22 5.12 -9.25
CA LYS A 98 -7.84 5.91 -10.34
C LYS A 98 -9.26 5.44 -10.63
N GLU A 99 -9.46 4.14 -10.77
CA GLU A 99 -10.77 3.54 -11.05
C GLU A 99 -11.74 3.78 -9.90
N TRP A 100 -11.29 3.58 -8.66
CA TRP A 100 -12.10 3.83 -7.47
C TRP A 100 -12.55 5.29 -7.38
N VAL A 101 -11.62 6.25 -7.56
CA VAL A 101 -11.92 7.69 -7.52
C VAL A 101 -12.89 8.05 -8.63
N LEU A 102 -12.63 7.63 -9.87
CA LEU A 102 -13.52 7.90 -11.00
C LEU A 102 -14.91 7.35 -10.77
N GLY A 103 -15.01 6.10 -10.30
CA GLY A 103 -16.29 5.47 -10.00
C GLY A 103 -17.11 6.26 -8.97
N HIS A 104 -16.48 6.71 -7.90
CA HIS A 104 -17.16 7.50 -6.86
C HIS A 104 -17.50 8.91 -7.34
N VAL A 105 -16.62 9.59 -8.08
CA VAL A 105 -16.93 10.90 -8.67
C VAL A 105 -18.16 10.81 -9.57
N MET A 106 -18.21 9.80 -10.45
CA MET A 106 -19.37 9.58 -11.33
C MET A 106 -20.63 9.19 -10.56
N ARG A 107 -20.51 8.39 -9.51
CA ARG A 107 -21.64 8.02 -8.65
C ARG A 107 -22.31 9.28 -8.04
N TYR A 108 -21.51 10.18 -7.48
CA TYR A 108 -22.03 11.44 -6.91
C TYR A 108 -22.50 12.41 -8.00
N HIS A 109 -21.76 12.53 -9.09
CA HIS A 109 -22.12 13.40 -10.19
C HIS A 109 -23.50 13.08 -10.78
N LEU A 110 -23.76 11.80 -11.00
CA LEU A 110 -25.00 11.29 -11.59
C LEU A 110 -26.13 11.10 -10.56
N GLY A 111 -25.88 11.29 -9.25
CA GLY A 111 -26.86 11.08 -8.21
C GLY A 111 -27.35 9.62 -8.11
N ILE A 112 -26.47 8.66 -8.43
CA ILE A 112 -26.82 7.23 -8.52
C ILE A 112 -27.48 6.72 -7.24
N ASP A 113 -27.08 7.22 -6.07
CA ASP A 113 -27.62 6.81 -4.77
C ASP A 113 -29.10 7.09 -4.63
N LEU A 114 -29.60 8.20 -5.21
CA LEU A 114 -31.02 8.52 -5.23
C LEU A 114 -31.82 7.46 -6.00
N HIS A 115 -31.23 6.90 -7.06
CA HIS A 115 -31.87 5.85 -7.86
C HIS A 115 -31.78 4.48 -7.19
N ILE A 116 -30.65 4.14 -6.55
CA ILE A 116 -30.47 2.86 -5.87
C ILE A 116 -31.35 2.76 -4.62
N PHE A 117 -31.29 3.76 -3.74
CA PHE A 117 -31.95 3.74 -2.44
C PHE A 117 -33.40 4.28 -2.48
N GLY A 118 -33.74 5.03 -3.53
CA GLY A 118 -35.06 5.60 -3.72
C GLY A 118 -36.01 4.79 -4.60
N GLN A 119 -35.70 3.52 -4.89
CA GLN A 119 -36.55 2.65 -5.72
C GLN A 119 -37.83 2.26 -4.99
N ASP A 120 -38.96 2.79 -5.46
CA ASP A 120 -40.32 2.51 -4.97
C ASP A 120 -41.33 2.23 -6.09
N GLY A 121 -40.82 1.94 -7.31
CA GLY A 121 -41.64 1.69 -8.50
C GLY A 121 -42.24 2.95 -9.14
N LYS A 122 -41.89 4.16 -8.67
CA LYS A 122 -42.36 5.42 -9.24
C LYS A 122 -41.32 6.04 -10.15
N TRP A 123 -41.74 6.49 -11.33
CA TRP A 123 -40.88 7.27 -12.21
C TRP A 123 -40.62 8.67 -11.63
N ARG A 124 -39.32 9.10 -11.66
CA ARG A 124 -38.89 10.42 -11.20
C ARG A 124 -38.13 11.12 -12.33
N ASP A 125 -38.68 12.19 -12.84
CA ASP A 125 -38.13 12.98 -13.94
C ASP A 125 -37.29 14.20 -13.49
N TRP A 126 -37.31 14.50 -12.20
CA TRP A 126 -36.65 15.67 -11.61
C TRP A 126 -35.16 15.45 -11.26
N SER A 127 -34.63 14.25 -11.47
CA SER A 127 -33.29 13.85 -10.99
C SER A 127 -32.18 13.95 -12.04
N ALA A 128 -32.42 14.71 -13.15
CA ALA A 128 -31.39 14.90 -14.15
C ALA A 128 -30.19 15.66 -13.59
N PRO A 129 -28.98 15.07 -13.58
CA PRO A 129 -27.80 15.76 -13.11
C PRO A 129 -27.39 16.85 -14.11
N PRO A 130 -26.68 17.91 -13.65
CA PRO A 130 -26.03 18.84 -14.56
C PRO A 130 -24.98 18.15 -15.42
N LEU A 131 -24.53 18.76 -16.49
CA LEU A 131 -23.43 18.24 -17.31
C LEU A 131 -22.12 18.22 -16.50
N ALA A 132 -21.24 17.30 -16.83
CA ALA A 132 -19.94 17.20 -16.18
C ALA A 132 -19.10 18.47 -16.35
N SER A 133 -19.25 19.17 -17.50
CA SER A 133 -18.63 20.48 -17.77
C SER A 133 -19.03 21.57 -16.76
N ASP A 134 -20.19 21.44 -16.12
CA ASP A 134 -20.71 22.42 -15.17
C ASP A 134 -20.33 22.11 -13.70
N ARG A 135 -19.48 21.09 -13.52
CA ARG A 135 -18.99 20.65 -12.19
C ARG A 135 -17.53 21.02 -11.98
N ASN A 136 -17.24 21.50 -10.79
CA ASN A 136 -15.87 21.65 -10.32
C ASN A 136 -15.46 20.43 -9.50
N VAL A 137 -14.28 19.88 -9.82
CA VAL A 137 -13.66 18.79 -9.07
C VAL A 137 -12.33 19.28 -8.51
N THR A 138 -12.12 19.17 -7.21
CA THR A 138 -10.87 19.52 -6.56
C THR A 138 -10.20 18.25 -6.08
N ILE A 139 -8.92 18.08 -6.41
CA ILE A 139 -8.09 16.96 -5.97
C ILE A 139 -7.12 17.47 -4.90
N LEU A 140 -7.21 16.91 -3.71
CA LEU A 140 -6.30 17.22 -2.61
C LEU A 140 -5.12 16.24 -2.62
N GLY A 141 -3.98 16.71 -3.09
CA GLY A 141 -2.77 15.93 -3.26
C GLY A 141 -2.60 15.37 -4.68
N LEU A 142 -1.41 15.59 -5.23
CA LEU A 142 -0.96 15.07 -6.52
C LEU A 142 0.38 14.38 -6.30
N GLY A 143 0.35 13.27 -5.55
CA GLY A 143 1.51 12.46 -5.21
C GLY A 143 1.76 11.34 -6.21
N ALA A 144 2.37 10.26 -5.74
CA ALA A 144 2.71 9.10 -6.57
C ALA A 144 1.52 8.14 -6.82
N LEU A 145 0.42 8.35 -6.09
CA LEU A 145 -0.84 7.61 -6.28
C LEU A 145 -1.87 8.50 -6.92
#